data_ffd812f8f5c4bfd68b7f9ba0befbbee4
#
_entry.id   ffd812f8f5c4bfd68b7f9ba0befbbee4
#
_cell.length_a   1.000
_cell.length_b   1.000
_cell.length_c   1.000
_cell.angle_alpha   90.00
_cell.angle_beta   90.00
_cell.angle_gamma   90.00
#
_symmetry.space_group_name_H-M   'P 1'
#
loop_
_entity.id
_entity.type
_entity.pdbx_description
1 polymer ?
#
loop_
_entity_poly.entity_id
_entity_poly.type
_entity_poly.pdbx_seq_one_letter_code
_entity_poly.pdbx_strand_id
1 'polypeptide(L)'
;MTGVTIAEVDDHFQFIPGTEKHFDVDTICLAVGLSPMSQLLKMAGCEMEDNPKRGGQVPICDEYGETSIKGIFVAGDVSGIEEASSAMIEGRIAGIAAAHYLGYMDEEELKTKVKEQEDALDGLRQGMFAPKNRGKLIEKTEEGIDISMNLLKKGYVADDEIERFPGVTHKVGVHPVM
;
A
#
# COMPACT_ATOMS: atom_id res chain seq x y z
N MET A 1 2.37 -20.34 -25.11
CA MET A 1 1.62 -20.73 -23.89
C MET A 1 0.36 -21.40 -24.37
N THR A 2 -0.05 -22.53 -23.79
CA THR A 2 -1.20 -23.31 -24.29
C THR A 2 -2.31 -23.46 -23.24
N GLY A 3 -2.08 -22.98 -22.02
CA GLY A 3 -3.08 -23.05 -20.98
C GLY A 3 -2.53 -22.62 -19.61
N VAL A 4 -3.43 -22.56 -18.63
CA VAL A 4 -3.14 -22.30 -17.22
C VAL A 4 -3.85 -23.33 -16.34
N THR A 5 -3.19 -23.78 -15.29
CA THR A 5 -3.80 -24.58 -14.24
C THR A 5 -3.90 -23.75 -12.98
N ILE A 6 -5.09 -23.63 -12.42
CA ILE A 6 -5.33 -22.97 -11.12
C ILE A 6 -5.75 -24.03 -10.10
N ALA A 7 -5.50 -23.76 -8.81
CA ALA A 7 -5.93 -24.60 -7.71
C ALA A 7 -6.46 -23.74 -6.55
N GLU A 8 -7.27 -24.31 -5.69
CA GLU A 8 -7.67 -23.68 -4.45
C GLU A 8 -6.48 -23.62 -3.46
N VAL A 9 -6.46 -22.61 -2.59
CA VAL A 9 -5.47 -22.48 -1.54
C VAL A 9 -6.16 -22.43 -0.17
N ASP A 10 -5.47 -22.89 0.86
CA ASP A 10 -5.91 -22.78 2.24
C ASP A 10 -5.67 -21.37 2.82
N ASP A 11 -5.98 -21.20 4.11
CA ASP A 11 -5.80 -19.92 4.82
C ASP A 11 -4.31 -19.51 4.99
N HIS A 12 -3.39 -20.43 4.70
CA HIS A 12 -1.93 -20.21 4.72
C HIS A 12 -1.33 -20.11 3.30
N PHE A 13 -2.19 -19.97 2.25
CA PHE A 13 -1.77 -19.93 0.84
C PHE A 13 -1.07 -21.20 0.34
N GLN A 14 -1.24 -22.33 1.05
CA GLN A 14 -0.80 -23.63 0.55
C GLN A 14 -1.87 -24.18 -0.36
N PHE A 15 -1.45 -24.71 -1.51
CA PHE A 15 -2.38 -25.29 -2.45
C PHE A 15 -3.02 -26.58 -2.00
N ILE A 16 -4.32 -26.74 -2.24
CA ILE A 16 -5.10 -27.91 -1.89
C ILE A 16 -5.04 -28.90 -3.05
N PRO A 17 -4.31 -30.04 -2.90
CA PRO A 17 -4.21 -31.02 -3.95
C PRO A 17 -5.58 -31.59 -4.34
N GLY A 18 -5.80 -31.81 -5.65
CA GLY A 18 -7.05 -32.33 -6.19
C GLY A 18 -8.10 -31.26 -6.50
N THR A 19 -7.76 -29.99 -6.33
CA THR A 19 -8.63 -28.85 -6.72
C THR A 19 -8.19 -28.20 -8.02
N GLU A 20 -7.20 -28.78 -8.70
CA GLU A 20 -6.61 -28.25 -9.93
C GLU A 20 -7.65 -28.21 -11.07
N LYS A 21 -7.72 -27.06 -11.73
CA LYS A 21 -8.53 -26.84 -12.93
C LYS A 21 -7.67 -26.31 -14.04
N HIS A 22 -7.66 -26.97 -15.16
CA HIS A 22 -6.95 -26.54 -16.36
C HIS A 22 -7.87 -25.74 -17.29
N PHE A 23 -7.31 -24.65 -17.84
CA PHE A 23 -7.96 -23.82 -18.84
C PHE A 23 -7.03 -23.66 -20.04
N ASP A 24 -7.54 -23.96 -21.22
CA ASP A 24 -6.84 -23.70 -22.47
C ASP A 24 -6.96 -22.21 -22.80
N VAL A 25 -5.84 -21.49 -22.72
CA VAL A 25 -5.76 -20.04 -22.99
C VAL A 25 -4.45 -19.70 -23.71
N ASP A 26 -4.48 -18.71 -24.53
CA ASP A 26 -3.30 -18.16 -25.22
C ASP A 26 -2.69 -16.98 -24.44
N THR A 27 -3.47 -16.35 -23.59
CA THR A 27 -3.09 -15.16 -22.84
C THR A 27 -3.52 -15.27 -21.37
N ILE A 28 -2.64 -14.86 -20.44
CA ILE A 28 -2.91 -14.77 -19.01
C ILE A 28 -2.63 -13.35 -18.56
N CYS A 29 -3.63 -12.72 -17.92
CA CYS A 29 -3.47 -11.43 -17.27
C CYS A 29 -3.28 -11.64 -15.76
N LEU A 30 -2.15 -11.19 -15.21
CA LEU A 30 -1.84 -11.27 -13.78
C LEU A 30 -2.06 -9.91 -13.12
N ALA A 31 -2.82 -9.90 -12.03
CA ALA A 31 -3.07 -8.73 -11.20
C ALA A 31 -2.81 -9.11 -9.73
N VAL A 32 -1.55 -9.42 -9.43
CA VAL A 32 -1.11 -10.03 -8.16
C VAL A 32 -0.57 -9.00 -7.15
N GLY A 33 -0.84 -7.73 -7.37
CA GLY A 33 -0.39 -6.63 -6.52
C GLY A 33 0.82 -5.87 -7.09
N LEU A 34 1.27 -4.92 -6.31
CA LEU A 34 2.36 -4.00 -6.64
C LEU A 34 3.47 -4.13 -5.60
N SER A 35 4.68 -3.76 -5.98
CA SER A 35 5.82 -3.64 -5.08
C SER A 35 6.52 -2.29 -5.29
N PRO A 36 7.10 -1.69 -4.23
CA PRO A 36 7.82 -0.43 -4.34
C PRO A 36 9.00 -0.51 -5.32
N MET A 37 9.08 0.46 -6.23
CA MET A 37 10.20 0.55 -7.17
C MET A 37 11.38 1.29 -6.54
N SER A 38 12.10 0.63 -5.64
CA SER A 38 13.12 1.22 -4.77
C SER A 38 14.57 1.12 -5.29
N GLN A 39 14.77 0.68 -6.54
CA GLN A 39 16.11 0.40 -7.09
C GLN A 39 17.02 1.64 -7.12
N LEU A 40 16.48 2.81 -7.49
CA LEU A 40 17.28 4.04 -7.54
C LEU A 40 17.76 4.47 -6.16
N LEU A 41 16.94 4.27 -5.12
CA LEU A 41 17.30 4.60 -3.75
C LEU A 41 18.41 3.68 -3.22
N LYS A 42 18.35 2.39 -3.56
CA LYS A 42 19.43 1.43 -3.26
C LYS A 42 20.73 1.83 -3.96
N MET A 43 20.66 2.23 -5.22
CA MET A 43 21.82 2.70 -5.97
C MET A 43 22.39 4.00 -5.40
N ALA A 44 21.55 4.88 -4.86
CA ALA A 44 21.95 6.10 -4.16
C ALA A 44 22.56 5.82 -2.77
N GLY A 45 22.45 4.60 -2.25
CA GLY A 45 22.96 4.22 -0.95
C GLY A 45 22.02 4.54 0.23
N CYS A 46 20.75 4.79 -0.03
CA CYS A 46 19.76 4.99 1.03
C CYS A 46 19.61 3.70 1.86
N GLU A 47 19.41 3.86 3.16
CA GLU A 47 19.04 2.76 4.04
C GLU A 47 17.65 2.25 3.69
N MET A 48 17.49 0.92 3.66
CA MET A 48 16.28 0.24 3.25
C MET A 48 15.81 -0.70 4.36
N GLU A 49 14.50 -0.84 4.51
CA GLU A 49 13.88 -1.86 5.34
C GLU A 49 13.03 -2.81 4.48
N ASP A 50 12.86 -4.05 4.95
CA ASP A 50 11.88 -4.98 4.38
C ASP A 50 10.59 -4.89 5.19
N ASN A 51 9.56 -4.30 4.58
CA ASN A 51 8.28 -4.05 5.23
C ASN A 51 7.14 -4.64 4.39
N PRO A 52 6.69 -5.88 4.71
CA PRO A 52 5.61 -6.54 3.96
C PRO A 52 4.30 -5.72 3.92
N LYS A 53 4.01 -4.93 4.97
CA LYS A 53 2.81 -4.08 5.01
C LYS A 53 2.86 -2.91 4.02
N ARG A 54 4.07 -2.51 3.63
CA ARG A 54 4.32 -1.47 2.62
C ARG A 54 4.56 -2.03 1.22
N GLY A 55 4.45 -3.36 1.06
CA GLY A 55 4.61 -4.04 -0.22
C GLY A 55 6.03 -4.54 -0.50
N GLY A 56 6.93 -4.56 0.50
CA GLY A 56 8.29 -5.09 0.38
C GLY A 56 9.38 -4.11 0.81
N GLN A 57 10.45 -4.01 0.03
CA GLN A 57 11.58 -3.14 0.38
C GLN A 57 11.29 -1.67 0.12
N VAL A 58 11.31 -0.87 1.19
CA VAL A 58 11.08 0.58 1.20
C VAL A 58 12.27 1.30 1.83
N PRO A 59 12.50 2.59 1.49
CA PRO A 59 13.51 3.39 2.15
C PRO A 59 13.10 3.73 3.58
N ILE A 60 14.08 3.82 4.47
CA ILE A 60 13.92 4.46 5.77
C ILE A 60 13.91 5.97 5.53
N CYS A 61 12.85 6.64 5.94
CA CYS A 61 12.68 8.09 5.81
C CYS A 61 11.99 8.68 7.04
N ASP A 62 12.15 9.98 7.22
CA ASP A 62 11.47 10.74 8.27
C ASP A 62 10.00 11.08 7.89
N GLU A 63 9.33 11.87 8.75
CA GLU A 63 7.95 12.31 8.54
C GLU A 63 7.76 13.19 7.31
N TYR A 64 8.82 13.77 6.78
CA TYR A 64 8.82 14.63 5.59
C TYR A 64 9.18 13.88 4.31
N GLY A 65 9.52 12.60 4.42
CA GLY A 65 9.98 11.76 3.32
C GLY A 65 11.46 11.93 3.00
N GLU A 66 12.27 12.60 3.85
CA GLU A 66 13.72 12.66 3.65
C GLU A 66 14.34 11.31 4.04
N THR A 67 15.15 10.76 3.16
CA THR A 67 15.82 9.46 3.37
C THR A 67 17.05 9.59 4.28
N SER A 68 17.72 8.48 4.55
CA SER A 68 19.02 8.49 5.24
C SER A 68 20.09 9.30 4.52
N ILE A 69 19.92 9.59 3.24
CA ILE A 69 20.80 10.46 2.45
C ILE A 69 20.18 11.85 2.34
N LYS A 70 20.83 12.82 2.92
CA LYS A 70 20.39 14.22 2.93
C LYS A 70 20.11 14.78 1.54
N GLY A 71 18.95 15.42 1.36
CA GLY A 71 18.50 16.01 0.10
C GLY A 71 17.85 15.01 -0.85
N ILE A 72 17.70 13.75 -0.46
CA ILE A 72 16.92 12.75 -1.21
C ILE A 72 15.59 12.55 -0.49
N PHE A 73 14.52 12.97 -1.13
CA PHE A 73 13.15 12.84 -0.65
C PHE A 73 12.37 11.80 -1.44
N VAL A 74 11.44 11.12 -0.78
CA VAL A 74 10.58 10.09 -1.36
C VAL A 74 9.11 10.36 -1.06
N ALA A 75 8.24 9.96 -1.99
CA ALA A 75 6.79 10.05 -1.83
C ALA A 75 6.08 9.02 -2.69
N GLY A 76 4.87 8.63 -2.30
CA GLY A 76 4.05 7.68 -3.04
C GLY A 76 4.53 6.23 -2.92
N ASP A 77 4.27 5.43 -3.93
CA ASP A 77 4.46 3.97 -3.93
C ASP A 77 5.90 3.52 -3.59
N VAL A 78 6.89 4.33 -3.87
CA VAL A 78 8.30 4.03 -3.54
C VAL A 78 8.55 3.93 -2.04
N SER A 79 7.76 4.65 -1.23
CA SER A 79 7.79 4.61 0.24
C SER A 79 6.75 3.65 0.84
N GLY A 80 6.02 2.93 -0.01
CA GLY A 80 4.97 1.96 0.34
C GLY A 80 3.73 2.17 -0.51
N ILE A 81 3.19 1.07 -1.03
CA ILE A 81 2.06 1.09 -1.95
C ILE A 81 0.80 1.64 -1.26
N GLU A 82 0.18 2.66 -1.85
CA GLU A 82 -1.03 3.28 -1.36
C GLU A 82 -1.87 3.85 -2.53
N GLU A 83 -2.91 4.64 -2.23
CA GLU A 83 -3.77 5.29 -3.22
C GLU A 83 -3.06 6.48 -3.90
N ALA A 84 -3.43 6.78 -5.14
CA ALA A 84 -2.86 7.90 -5.89
C ALA A 84 -3.10 9.26 -5.20
N SER A 85 -4.21 9.41 -4.50
CA SER A 85 -4.53 10.62 -3.72
C SER A 85 -3.57 10.83 -2.55
N SER A 86 -3.22 9.75 -1.82
CA SER A 86 -2.21 9.82 -0.76
C SER A 86 -0.83 10.15 -1.33
N ALA A 87 -0.45 9.53 -2.44
CA ALA A 87 0.82 9.80 -3.12
C ALA A 87 0.96 11.26 -3.56
N MET A 88 -0.13 11.90 -3.99
CA MET A 88 -0.15 13.34 -4.30
C MET A 88 0.15 14.21 -3.07
N ILE A 89 -0.45 13.87 -1.93
CA ILE A 89 -0.23 14.65 -0.69
C ILE A 89 1.17 14.41 -0.15
N GLU A 90 1.64 13.16 -0.13
CA GLU A 90 3.02 12.85 0.23
C GLU A 90 4.03 13.61 -0.64
N GLY A 91 3.77 13.70 -1.95
CA GLY A 91 4.58 14.49 -2.87
C GLY A 91 4.60 15.99 -2.54
N ARG A 92 3.49 16.56 -2.03
CA ARG A 92 3.46 17.94 -1.55
C ARG A 92 4.28 18.10 -0.28
N ILE A 93 4.16 17.19 0.68
CA ILE A 93 4.96 17.20 1.93
C ILE A 93 6.45 17.16 1.59
N ALA A 94 6.86 16.19 0.76
CA ALA A 94 8.26 16.07 0.32
C ALA A 94 8.75 17.31 -0.42
N GLY A 95 7.90 17.92 -1.27
CA GLY A 95 8.24 19.16 -1.99
C GLY A 95 8.39 20.36 -1.06
N ILE A 96 7.54 20.50 -0.05
CA ILE A 96 7.65 21.55 0.99
C ILE A 96 8.95 21.36 1.78
N ALA A 97 9.24 20.13 2.21
CA ALA A 97 10.46 19.80 2.93
C ALA A 97 11.72 20.05 2.10
N ALA A 98 11.70 19.69 0.83
CA ALA A 98 12.81 20.00 -0.09
C ALA A 98 13.03 21.50 -0.27
N ALA A 99 11.97 22.32 -0.33
CA ALA A 99 12.07 23.76 -0.39
C ALA A 99 12.68 24.36 0.89
N HIS A 100 12.30 23.84 2.06
CA HIS A 100 12.93 24.19 3.33
C HIS A 100 14.41 23.80 3.36
N TYR A 101 14.75 22.58 2.94
CA TYR A 101 16.13 22.10 2.84
C TYR A 101 17.01 23.03 1.99
N LEU A 102 16.44 23.60 0.93
CA LEU A 102 17.11 24.57 0.05
C LEU A 102 17.12 26.01 0.57
N GLY A 103 16.51 26.27 1.74
CA GLY A 103 16.49 27.59 2.37
C GLY A 103 15.44 28.55 1.80
N TYR A 104 14.43 28.07 1.08
CA TYR A 104 13.34 28.91 0.55
C TYR A 104 12.24 29.22 1.57
N MET A 105 12.23 28.56 2.70
CA MET A 105 11.30 28.81 3.81
C MET A 105 11.95 28.46 5.15
N ASP A 106 11.44 29.06 6.21
CA ASP A 106 11.89 28.77 7.57
C ASP A 106 11.15 27.55 8.18
N GLU A 107 11.57 27.18 9.38
CA GLU A 107 11.04 26.02 10.12
C GLU A 107 9.56 26.20 10.52
N GLU A 108 9.13 27.42 10.80
CA GLU A 108 7.76 27.71 11.23
C GLU A 108 6.79 27.59 10.04
N GLU A 109 7.22 28.11 8.90
CA GLU A 109 6.49 27.99 7.65
C GLU A 109 6.41 26.52 7.18
N LEU A 110 7.52 25.77 7.28
CA LEU A 110 7.55 24.33 7.01
C LEU A 110 6.46 23.60 7.81
N LYS A 111 6.49 23.75 9.16
CA LYS A 111 5.54 23.05 10.04
C LYS A 111 4.08 23.42 9.74
N THR A 112 3.82 24.67 9.46
CA THR A 112 2.47 25.12 9.13
C THR A 112 1.96 24.48 7.84
N LYS A 113 2.77 24.51 6.77
CA LYS A 113 2.40 23.96 5.46
C LYS A 113 2.28 22.44 5.46
N VAL A 114 3.19 21.77 6.18
CA VAL A 114 3.15 20.30 6.31
C VAL A 114 1.91 19.90 7.09
N LYS A 115 1.59 20.58 8.19
CA LYS A 115 0.40 20.27 9.00
C LYS A 115 -0.89 20.31 8.20
N GLU A 116 -1.05 21.26 7.28
CA GLU A 116 -2.21 21.32 6.38
C GLU A 116 -2.31 20.07 5.48
N GLN A 117 -1.17 19.57 5.02
CA GLN A 117 -1.13 18.37 4.18
C GLN A 117 -1.35 17.09 5.00
N GLU A 118 -0.78 16.99 6.20
CA GLU A 118 -1.00 15.87 7.11
C GLU A 118 -2.48 15.73 7.49
N ASP A 119 -3.16 16.84 7.82
CA ASP A 119 -4.59 16.82 8.13
C ASP A 119 -5.43 16.30 6.94
N ALA A 120 -5.05 16.65 5.71
CA ALA A 120 -5.68 16.14 4.51
C ALA A 120 -5.39 14.64 4.29
N LEU A 121 -4.15 14.20 4.53
CA LEU A 121 -3.72 12.80 4.41
C LEU A 121 -4.43 11.92 5.44
N ASP A 122 -4.53 12.39 6.68
CA ASP A 122 -5.25 11.71 7.75
C ASP A 122 -6.73 11.55 7.39
N GLY A 123 -7.35 12.57 6.78
CA GLY A 123 -8.71 12.51 6.29
C GLY A 123 -8.92 11.39 5.25
N LEU A 124 -7.99 11.21 4.32
CA LEU A 124 -8.03 10.12 3.34
C LEU A 124 -7.86 8.74 3.99
N ARG A 125 -7.06 8.65 5.06
CA ARG A 125 -6.74 7.41 5.75
C ARG A 125 -7.76 6.97 6.80
N GLN A 126 -8.85 7.72 7.01
CA GLN A 126 -9.92 7.42 7.99
C GLN A 126 -11.09 6.62 7.43
N GLY A 127 -11.21 6.40 6.12
CA GLY A 127 -12.32 5.70 5.50
C GLY A 127 -12.38 4.20 5.84
N MET A 128 -13.56 3.58 5.65
CA MET A 128 -13.77 2.13 5.85
C MET A 128 -12.82 1.29 4.97
N PHE A 129 -12.46 1.79 3.80
CA PHE A 129 -11.55 1.17 2.84
C PHE A 129 -10.14 1.77 2.90
N ALA A 130 -9.90 2.66 3.87
CA ALA A 130 -8.59 3.24 4.03
C ALA A 130 -7.54 2.16 4.33
N PRO A 131 -6.35 2.27 3.77
CA PRO A 131 -5.29 1.27 3.93
C PRO A 131 -4.65 1.32 5.32
N LYS A 132 -5.46 1.10 6.36
CA LYS A 132 -5.05 1.11 7.77
C LYS A 132 -3.89 0.16 8.08
N ASN A 133 -3.60 -0.79 7.17
CA ASN A 133 -2.61 -1.83 7.37
C ASN A 133 -1.34 -1.64 6.53
N ARG A 134 -1.20 -0.55 5.78
CA ARG A 134 -0.05 -0.39 4.88
C ARG A 134 1.22 0.15 5.55
N GLY A 135 1.28 0.13 6.88
CA GLY A 135 2.50 0.44 7.65
C GLY A 135 2.98 1.89 7.56
N LYS A 136 2.27 2.76 6.84
CA LYS A 136 2.51 4.21 6.81
C LYS A 136 1.75 4.95 7.92
N LEU A 137 0.73 4.33 8.51
CA LEU A 137 0.06 4.84 9.69
C LEU A 137 0.88 4.44 10.91
N ILE A 138 1.55 5.42 11.46
CA ILE A 138 2.16 5.31 12.79
C ILE A 138 1.03 5.00 13.78
N GLU A 139 1.12 3.86 14.41
CA GLU A 139 0.53 3.35 15.66
C GLU A 139 -0.45 4.24 16.45
N LYS A 140 -1.39 4.92 15.82
CA LYS A 140 -2.31 5.79 16.59
C LYS A 140 -3.63 5.15 17.02
N THR A 141 -3.97 3.91 16.62
CA THR A 141 -5.16 3.23 17.17
C THR A 141 -5.07 1.71 17.05
N GLU A 142 -4.71 1.03 18.12
CA GLU A 142 -4.96 -0.41 18.27
C GLU A 142 -6.45 -0.78 18.08
N GLU A 143 -7.37 0.12 18.45
CA GLU A 143 -8.83 -0.06 18.26
C GLU A 143 -9.28 -0.05 16.80
N GLY A 144 -8.64 0.69 15.91
CA GLY A 144 -8.99 0.76 14.49
C GLY A 144 -8.63 -0.52 13.71
N ILE A 145 -7.60 -1.23 14.12
CA ILE A 145 -7.13 -2.46 13.49
C ILE A 145 -8.10 -3.62 13.76
N ASP A 146 -8.68 -3.66 14.94
CA ASP A 146 -9.59 -4.75 15.34
C ASP A 146 -10.94 -4.70 14.61
N ILE A 147 -11.44 -3.52 14.29
CA ILE A 147 -12.71 -3.36 13.57
C ILE A 147 -12.59 -3.83 12.12
N SER A 148 -11.52 -3.51 11.41
CA SER A 148 -11.35 -3.91 10.01
C SER A 148 -11.06 -5.40 9.88
N MET A 149 -10.26 -6.00 10.79
CA MET A 149 -10.03 -7.43 10.84
C MET A 149 -11.29 -8.21 11.23
N ASN A 150 -12.13 -7.68 12.12
CA ASN A 150 -13.40 -8.28 12.47
C ASN A 150 -14.43 -8.19 11.34
N LEU A 151 -14.45 -7.13 10.55
CA LEU A 151 -15.30 -7.02 9.36
C LEU A 151 -14.88 -8.00 8.27
N LEU A 152 -13.58 -8.17 8.02
CA LEU A 152 -13.05 -9.17 7.09
C LEU A 152 -13.31 -10.61 7.58
N LYS A 153 -13.17 -10.88 8.88
CA LYS A 153 -13.47 -12.20 9.48
C LYS A 153 -14.96 -12.50 9.50
N LYS A 154 -15.84 -11.50 9.55
CA LYS A 154 -17.30 -11.66 9.54
C LYS A 154 -17.90 -11.78 8.14
N GLY A 155 -17.07 -11.74 7.07
CA GLY A 155 -17.53 -11.96 5.70
C GLY A 155 -18.55 -10.91 5.23
N TYR A 156 -18.41 -9.66 5.67
CA TYR A 156 -19.25 -8.55 5.21
C TYR A 156 -18.80 -8.02 3.83
N VAL A 157 -18.87 -8.89 2.86
CA VAL A 157 -19.33 -8.55 1.52
C VAL A 157 -20.76 -9.09 1.51
N ALA A 158 -21.76 -8.24 1.41
CA ALA A 158 -23.13 -8.69 1.37
C ALA A 158 -23.31 -9.62 0.18
N ASP A 159 -23.96 -10.77 0.38
CA ASP A 159 -24.15 -11.79 -0.66
C ASP A 159 -24.84 -11.21 -1.92
N ASP A 160 -25.56 -10.11 -1.80
CA ASP A 160 -26.21 -9.36 -2.87
C ASP A 160 -25.25 -8.50 -3.74
N GLU A 161 -24.08 -8.14 -3.24
CA GLU A 161 -23.06 -7.47 -4.08
C GLU A 161 -22.31 -8.47 -4.98
N ILE A 162 -22.25 -9.74 -4.60
CA ILE A 162 -21.60 -10.80 -5.38
C ILE A 162 -22.43 -11.17 -6.61
N GLU A 163 -23.76 -11.06 -6.54
CA GLU A 163 -24.65 -11.30 -7.68
C GLU A 163 -24.52 -10.26 -8.81
N ARG A 164 -23.97 -9.06 -8.52
CA ARG A 164 -23.76 -8.01 -9.52
C ARG A 164 -22.60 -8.28 -10.48
N PHE A 165 -21.74 -9.24 -10.17
CA PHE A 165 -20.62 -9.64 -11.01
C PHE A 165 -20.66 -11.14 -11.32
N PRO A 166 -21.55 -11.58 -12.23
CA PRO A 166 -21.61 -12.97 -12.64
C PRO A 166 -20.30 -13.37 -13.31
N GLY A 167 -19.55 -14.24 -12.65
CA GLY A 167 -18.24 -14.70 -13.10
C GLY A 167 -17.13 -14.54 -12.06
N VAL A 168 -17.35 -13.81 -10.98
CA VAL A 168 -16.44 -13.78 -9.83
C VAL A 168 -16.89 -14.88 -8.87
N THR A 169 -16.31 -16.06 -9.04
CA THR A 169 -16.55 -17.16 -8.12
C THR A 169 -15.93 -16.86 -6.76
N HIS A 170 -16.67 -17.12 -5.74
CA HIS A 170 -16.56 -16.89 -4.33
C HIS A 170 -15.28 -17.35 -3.62
N LYS A 171 -14.15 -17.21 -4.07
CA LYS A 171 -12.90 -17.42 -3.31
C LYS A 171 -11.69 -17.08 -4.17
N VAL A 172 -11.78 -15.97 -4.83
CA VAL A 172 -10.51 -15.26 -4.99
C VAL A 172 -10.29 -14.65 -3.61
N GLY A 173 -9.43 -15.23 -2.83
CA GLY A 173 -9.00 -14.62 -1.60
C GLY A 173 -8.54 -13.23 -1.99
N VAL A 174 -9.30 -12.20 -1.62
CA VAL A 174 -8.80 -10.84 -1.63
C VAL A 174 -7.74 -10.87 -0.55
N HIS A 175 -6.54 -11.24 -0.96
CA HIS A 175 -5.40 -11.00 -0.13
C HIS A 175 -5.39 -9.51 0.14
N PRO A 176 -5.37 -9.06 1.39
CA PRO A 176 -4.87 -7.74 1.63
C PRO A 176 -3.50 -7.73 0.95
N VAL A 177 -3.34 -6.83 0.01
CA VAL A 177 -2.07 -6.63 -0.68
C VAL A 177 -1.03 -6.50 0.42
N MET A 178 -0.21 -7.54 0.54
CA MET A 178 0.97 -7.50 1.40
C MET A 178 1.92 -6.46 0.84
#